data_a018cbd3597a5ab5e3b69020262160a3
#
_entry.id   a018cbd3597a5ab5e3b69020262160a3
#
_cell.length_a   1.000
_cell.length_b   1.000
_cell.length_c   1.000
_cell.angle_alpha   90.00
_cell.angle_beta   90.00
_cell.angle_gamma   90.00
#
_symmetry.space_group_name_H-M   'P 1'
#
loop_
_entity.id
_entity.type
_entity.pdbx_description
1 polymer ?
#
loop_
_entity_poly.entity_id
_entity_poly.type
_entity_poly.pdbx_seq_one_letter_code
_entity_poly.pdbx_strand_id
1 'polypeptide(L)'
;MSFPKPFYRWRPHPWHGLELGPNPPHVVHAYIEITPFDLIKYEIDKETGYMWVDRPQRTSSQPPTLYGFIPRTYCGPRVKELSPNSERGDGDPLDICVISERPMNRSEVILSARVVGLLQAIDGGEADDKVIAVLENDPFWRDT
;
A
#
# COMPACT_ATOMS: atom_id res chain seq x y z
N MET A 1 -30.27 -14.57 18.25
CA MET A 1 -29.18 -13.71 17.76
C MET A 1 -29.48 -13.27 16.32
N SER A 2 -29.46 -11.98 16.07
CA SER A 2 -29.64 -11.45 14.72
C SER A 2 -28.25 -11.28 14.05
N PHE A 3 -28.18 -11.59 12.77
CA PHE A 3 -26.98 -11.35 12.01
C PHE A 3 -26.85 -9.88 11.65
N PRO A 4 -25.62 -9.36 11.49
CA PRO A 4 -25.42 -8.01 10.96
C PRO A 4 -26.09 -7.84 9.59
N LYS A 5 -26.36 -6.59 9.22
CA LYS A 5 -26.86 -6.29 7.88
C LYS A 5 -25.88 -6.77 6.83
N PRO A 6 -26.32 -7.08 5.59
CA PRO A 6 -25.47 -7.74 4.60
C PRO A 6 -24.10 -7.12 4.40
N PHE A 7 -23.98 -5.81 4.36
CA PHE A 7 -22.69 -5.20 4.11
C PHE A 7 -21.72 -5.26 5.32
N TYR A 8 -22.21 -5.58 6.50
CA TYR A 8 -21.37 -5.84 7.67
C TYR A 8 -20.96 -7.32 7.80
N ARG A 9 -21.62 -8.20 7.09
CA ARG A 9 -21.25 -9.62 7.09
C ARG A 9 -19.96 -9.88 6.33
N TRP A 10 -19.65 -9.02 5.38
CA TRP A 10 -18.59 -9.22 4.43
C TRP A 10 -17.51 -8.19 4.69
N ARG A 11 -16.30 -8.66 4.87
CA ARG A 11 -15.15 -7.79 4.93
C ARG A 11 -14.96 -7.16 3.54
N PRO A 12 -14.92 -5.83 3.40
CA PRO A 12 -14.62 -5.22 2.12
C PRO A 12 -13.26 -5.68 1.61
N HIS A 13 -13.18 -5.91 0.31
CA HIS A 13 -11.90 -6.23 -0.33
C HIS A 13 -10.97 -5.02 -0.17
N PRO A 14 -9.77 -5.17 0.43
CA PRO A 14 -8.91 -4.02 0.69
C PRO A 14 -8.54 -3.20 -0.54
N TRP A 15 -8.44 -3.84 -1.71
CA TRP A 15 -8.13 -3.12 -2.94
C TRP A 15 -9.38 -2.49 -3.56
N HIS A 16 -10.48 -3.23 -3.67
CA HIS A 16 -11.66 -2.80 -4.42
C HIS A 16 -12.74 -2.17 -3.57
N GLY A 17 -12.79 -2.50 -2.30
CA GLY A 17 -13.90 -2.15 -1.41
C GLY A 17 -13.62 -1.03 -0.40
N LEU A 18 -12.37 -0.62 -0.22
CA LEU A 18 -12.02 0.49 0.66
C LEU A 18 -11.91 1.78 -0.13
N GLU A 19 -12.13 2.89 0.54
CA GLU A 19 -12.03 4.20 -0.10
C GLU A 19 -10.58 4.62 -0.33
N LEU A 20 -10.37 5.42 -1.37
CA LEU A 20 -9.07 5.95 -1.74
C LEU A 20 -8.47 6.84 -0.67
N GLY A 21 -9.29 7.58 0.05
CA GLY A 21 -8.83 8.41 1.14
C GLY A 21 -9.63 9.69 1.29
N PRO A 22 -9.33 10.47 2.37
CA PRO A 22 -10.09 11.67 2.69
C PRO A 22 -9.85 12.85 1.74
N ASN A 23 -8.67 12.95 1.14
CA ASN A 23 -8.32 14.09 0.28
C ASN A 23 -7.27 13.72 -0.76
N PRO A 24 -7.58 12.78 -1.69
CA PRO A 24 -6.64 12.43 -2.75
C PRO A 24 -6.33 13.63 -3.66
N PRO A 25 -5.11 13.74 -4.19
CA PRO A 25 -3.94 12.89 -3.99
C PRO A 25 -3.08 13.28 -2.79
N HIS A 26 -3.49 14.27 -1.99
CA HIS A 26 -2.67 14.80 -0.90
C HIS A 26 -2.66 13.89 0.32
N VAL A 27 -3.83 13.42 0.72
CA VAL A 27 -4.01 12.49 1.83
C VAL A 27 -4.80 11.28 1.32
N VAL A 28 -4.19 10.12 1.43
CA VAL A 28 -4.77 8.87 0.94
C VAL A 28 -4.81 7.84 2.06
N HIS A 29 -5.66 6.83 1.90
CA HIS A 29 -5.61 5.65 2.75
C HIS A 29 -4.51 4.73 2.26
N ALA A 30 -3.83 4.09 3.19
CA ALA A 30 -2.88 3.03 2.91
C ALA A 30 -3.31 1.77 3.65
N TYR A 31 -3.33 0.65 2.94
CA TYR A 31 -3.52 -0.67 3.54
C TYR A 31 -2.15 -1.31 3.69
N ILE A 32 -1.75 -1.57 4.92
CA ILE A 32 -0.39 -2.02 5.21
C ILE A 32 -0.32 -3.54 5.14
N GLU A 33 0.54 -4.02 4.26
CA GLU A 33 0.79 -5.45 4.07
C GLU A 33 2.00 -5.95 4.85
N ILE A 34 3.02 -5.11 4.96
CA ILE A 34 4.31 -5.49 5.56
C ILE A 34 4.80 -4.38 6.47
N THR A 35 5.34 -4.76 7.61
CA THR A 35 5.99 -3.83 8.54
C THR A 35 7.51 -4.03 8.51
N PRO A 36 8.31 -3.08 9.07
CA PRO A 36 9.76 -3.26 9.17
C PRO A 36 10.20 -4.46 10.03
N PHE A 37 9.29 -5.02 10.81
CA PHE A 37 9.58 -6.16 11.68
C PHE A 37 9.28 -7.51 11.04
N ASP A 38 8.60 -7.53 9.89
CA ASP A 38 8.20 -8.77 9.25
C ASP A 38 9.38 -9.43 8.53
N LEU A 39 9.53 -10.72 8.78
CA LEU A 39 10.52 -11.57 8.10
C LEU A 39 9.93 -12.27 6.88
N ILE A 40 8.64 -12.12 6.68
CA ILE A 40 7.88 -12.75 5.60
C ILE A 40 7.32 -11.65 4.71
N LYS A 41 7.40 -11.82 3.41
CA LYS A 41 6.69 -10.96 2.49
C LYS A 41 5.25 -11.42 2.39
N TYR A 42 4.33 -10.55 2.79
CA TYR A 42 2.90 -10.76 2.64
C TYR A 42 2.39 -9.93 1.47
N GLU A 43 1.41 -10.45 0.81
CA GLU A 43 0.78 -9.80 -0.33
C GLU A 43 -0.72 -10.07 -0.29
N ILE A 44 -1.52 -9.09 -0.67
CA ILE A 44 -2.96 -9.29 -0.74
C ILE A 44 -3.30 -10.23 -1.90
N ASP A 45 -4.20 -11.17 -1.65
CA ASP A 45 -4.81 -11.96 -2.70
C ASP A 45 -5.82 -11.10 -3.46
N LYS A 46 -5.60 -10.91 -4.74
CA LYS A 46 -6.42 -10.02 -5.58
C LYS A 46 -7.87 -10.46 -5.68
N GLU A 47 -8.13 -11.77 -5.57
CA GLU A 47 -9.50 -12.28 -5.64
C GLU A 47 -10.23 -12.16 -4.31
N THR A 48 -9.64 -12.65 -3.25
CA THR A 48 -10.32 -12.77 -1.96
C THR A 48 -10.11 -11.57 -1.04
N GLY A 49 -9.03 -10.82 -1.21
CA GLY A 49 -8.66 -9.73 -0.33
C GLY A 49 -8.01 -10.16 0.98
N TYR A 50 -7.73 -11.44 1.15
CA TYR A 50 -6.98 -11.91 2.32
C TYR A 50 -5.48 -11.74 2.11
N MET A 51 -4.75 -11.65 3.23
CA MET A 51 -3.29 -11.64 3.17
C MET A 51 -2.76 -13.02 2.83
N TRP A 52 -1.80 -13.05 1.95
CA TRP A 52 -1.19 -14.26 1.43
C TRP A 52 0.30 -14.26 1.71
N VAL A 53 0.87 -15.40 2.05
CA VAL A 53 2.32 -15.51 2.17
C VAL A 53 2.93 -15.63 0.77
N ASP A 54 3.74 -14.64 0.38
CA ASP A 54 4.46 -14.72 -0.88
C ASP A 54 5.77 -15.53 -0.69
N ARG A 55 6.66 -15.02 0.17
CA ARG A 55 7.92 -15.71 0.45
C ARG A 55 8.59 -15.16 1.71
N PRO A 56 9.48 -15.94 2.34
CA PRO A 56 10.36 -15.39 3.36
C PRO A 56 11.24 -14.29 2.77
N GLN A 57 11.44 -13.22 3.51
CA GLN A 57 12.33 -12.14 3.10
C GLN A 57 13.75 -12.42 3.56
N ARG A 58 14.73 -12.08 2.73
CA ARG A 58 16.10 -12.00 3.15
C ARG A 58 16.32 -10.69 3.89
N THR A 59 17.27 -10.66 4.82
CA THR A 59 17.54 -9.49 5.65
C THR A 59 17.70 -8.22 4.85
N SER A 60 18.37 -8.27 3.70
CA SER A 60 18.60 -7.13 2.83
C SER A 60 17.36 -6.67 2.07
N SER A 61 16.29 -7.44 2.09
CA SER A 61 15.04 -7.13 1.37
C SER A 61 13.93 -6.60 2.28
N GLN A 62 14.18 -6.48 3.59
CA GLN A 62 13.19 -5.93 4.50
C GLN A 62 12.96 -4.45 4.20
N PRO A 63 11.70 -4.02 4.06
CA PRO A 63 11.43 -2.61 3.86
C PRO A 63 11.76 -1.82 5.13
N PRO A 64 12.35 -0.63 5.02
CA PRO A 64 12.66 0.20 6.19
C PRO A 64 11.45 0.94 6.74
N THR A 65 10.32 0.87 6.06
CA THR A 65 9.09 1.58 6.40
C THR A 65 7.91 0.62 6.41
N LEU A 66 6.75 1.12 6.84
CA LEU A 66 5.51 0.43 6.56
C LEU A 66 5.30 0.38 5.05
N TYR A 67 4.85 -0.75 4.56
CA TYR A 67 4.70 -0.98 3.13
C TYR A 67 3.34 -1.59 2.83
N GLY A 68 2.69 -1.07 1.82
CA GLY A 68 1.40 -1.58 1.40
C GLY A 68 0.95 -0.94 0.09
N PHE A 69 -0.35 -0.75 -0.05
CA PHE A 69 -0.91 -0.17 -1.27
C PHE A 69 -2.01 0.84 -0.95
N ILE A 70 -2.32 1.65 -1.94
CA ILE A 70 -3.41 2.61 -1.88
C ILE A 70 -4.66 1.94 -2.46
N PRO A 71 -5.79 1.84 -1.71
CA PRO A 71 -7.01 1.25 -2.22
C PRO A 71 -7.51 1.92 -3.49
N ARG A 72 -8.18 1.15 -4.35
CA ARG A 72 -8.78 1.61 -5.61
C ARG A 72 -7.81 2.24 -6.60
N THR A 73 -6.51 1.96 -6.49
CA THR A 73 -5.52 2.40 -7.45
C THR A 73 -5.08 1.24 -8.34
N TYR A 74 -4.48 1.57 -9.46
CA TYR A 74 -4.06 0.58 -10.42
C TYR A 74 -2.88 1.09 -11.23
N CYS A 75 -1.80 0.33 -11.21
CA CYS A 75 -0.61 0.61 -12.02
C CYS A 75 -0.80 -0.03 -13.40
N GLY A 76 -1.50 0.68 -14.27
CA GLY A 76 -1.84 0.22 -15.61
C GLY A 76 -1.09 0.98 -16.70
N PRO A 77 -1.64 1.02 -17.93
CA PRO A 77 -0.99 1.64 -19.07
C PRO A 77 -0.62 3.11 -18.88
N ARG A 78 -1.41 3.88 -18.12
CA ARG A 78 -1.10 5.30 -17.86
C ARG A 78 0.18 5.48 -17.06
N VAL A 79 0.41 4.60 -16.09
CA VAL A 79 1.65 4.65 -15.32
C VAL A 79 2.84 4.30 -16.22
N LYS A 80 2.67 3.34 -17.10
CA LYS A 80 3.70 2.99 -18.08
C LYS A 80 4.06 4.18 -18.99
N GLU A 81 3.09 4.98 -19.39
CA GLU A 81 3.31 6.19 -20.21
C GLU A 81 4.14 7.24 -19.46
N LEU A 82 4.00 7.32 -18.13
CA LEU A 82 4.77 8.23 -17.27
C LEU A 82 6.18 7.70 -16.97
N SER A 83 6.46 6.46 -17.33
CA SER A 83 7.75 5.80 -17.12
C SER A 83 8.26 5.25 -18.45
N PRO A 84 8.86 6.11 -19.33
CA PRO A 84 9.17 5.73 -20.70
C PRO A 84 10.16 4.57 -20.86
N ASN A 85 10.92 4.27 -19.81
CA ASN A 85 11.88 3.14 -19.82
C ASN A 85 11.24 1.82 -19.41
N SER A 86 9.98 1.81 -19.01
CA SER A 86 9.26 0.58 -18.70
C SER A 86 8.51 0.06 -19.92
N GLU A 87 8.28 -1.24 -19.97
CA GLU A 87 7.51 -1.86 -21.04
C GLU A 87 6.01 -1.79 -20.78
N ARG A 88 5.61 -1.87 -19.50
CA ARG A 88 4.20 -1.86 -19.10
C ARG A 88 4.08 -1.50 -17.61
N GLY A 89 2.86 -1.16 -17.16
CA GLY A 89 2.53 -1.15 -15.75
C GLY A 89 2.47 -2.58 -15.19
N ASP A 90 2.62 -2.72 -13.87
CA ASP A 90 2.66 -4.04 -13.23
C ASP A 90 1.28 -4.68 -13.03
N GLY A 91 0.20 -3.94 -13.27
CA GLY A 91 -1.16 -4.45 -13.10
C GLY A 91 -1.60 -4.57 -11.65
N ASP A 92 -0.81 -4.08 -10.71
CA ASP A 92 -1.07 -4.12 -9.29
C ASP A 92 -1.60 -2.77 -8.78
N PRO A 93 -2.12 -2.70 -7.55
CA PRO A 93 -2.40 -1.41 -6.92
C PRO A 93 -1.11 -0.61 -6.75
N LEU A 94 -1.24 0.70 -6.60
CA LEU A 94 -0.05 1.55 -6.37
C LEU A 94 0.52 1.28 -4.99
N ASP A 95 1.79 0.96 -4.94
CA ASP A 95 2.52 0.73 -3.71
C ASP A 95 2.80 2.02 -2.96
N ILE A 96 2.79 1.94 -1.64
CA ILE A 96 3.07 3.08 -0.78
C ILE A 96 4.00 2.67 0.36
N CYS A 97 4.97 3.54 0.64
CA CYS A 97 5.84 3.45 1.81
C CYS A 97 5.44 4.55 2.78
N VAL A 98 5.13 4.20 4.01
CA VAL A 98 4.66 5.16 5.02
C VAL A 98 5.67 5.26 6.15
N ILE A 99 6.12 6.49 6.40
CA ILE A 99 7.07 6.80 7.46
C ILE A 99 6.28 7.24 8.69
N SER A 100 6.64 6.69 9.84
CA SER A 100 6.10 7.10 11.14
C SER A 100 7.21 7.20 12.16
N GLU A 101 7.06 8.10 13.13
CA GLU A 101 8.03 8.27 14.21
C GLU A 101 8.15 6.99 15.04
N ARG A 102 7.01 6.43 15.44
CA ARG A 102 6.99 5.21 16.22
C ARG A 102 6.85 4.00 15.32
N PRO A 103 7.67 2.97 15.53
CA PRO A 103 7.55 1.77 14.71
C PRO A 103 6.23 1.04 14.99
N MET A 104 5.63 0.54 13.93
CA MET A 104 4.45 -0.31 14.01
C MET A 104 4.82 -1.73 13.61
N ASN A 105 4.31 -2.70 14.35
CA ASN A 105 4.55 -4.11 14.10
C ASN A 105 3.28 -4.86 13.67
N ARG A 106 2.26 -4.12 13.26
CA ARG A 106 0.98 -4.71 12.87
C ARG A 106 0.69 -4.46 11.40
N SER A 107 0.46 -5.52 10.65
CA SER A 107 -0.05 -5.46 9.29
C SER A 107 -1.58 -5.53 9.26
N GLU A 108 -2.16 -5.46 8.08
CA GLU A 108 -3.61 -5.45 7.86
C GLU A 108 -4.31 -4.28 8.56
N VAL A 109 -3.63 -3.17 8.66
CA VAL A 109 -4.21 -1.94 9.20
C VAL A 109 -4.38 -0.91 8.09
N ILE A 110 -5.39 -0.06 8.24
CA ILE A 110 -5.62 1.08 7.36
C ILE A 110 -5.16 2.32 8.10
N LEU A 111 -4.44 3.19 7.42
CA LEU A 111 -4.06 4.48 7.98
C LEU A 111 -4.22 5.59 6.95
N SER A 112 -4.29 6.82 7.43
CA SER A 112 -4.25 8.00 6.57
C SER A 112 -2.80 8.44 6.41
N ALA A 113 -2.38 8.60 5.16
CA ALA A 113 -1.02 8.94 4.81
C ALA A 113 -0.98 10.21 3.97
N ARG A 114 -0.13 11.15 4.34
CA ARG A 114 0.10 12.36 3.55
C ARG A 114 1.22 12.12 2.57
N VAL A 115 0.92 12.27 1.30
CA VAL A 115 1.88 12.03 0.22
C VAL A 115 2.93 13.13 0.22
N VAL A 116 4.21 12.75 0.23
CA VAL A 116 5.33 13.68 0.21
C VAL A 116 6.26 13.48 -0.98
N GLY A 117 6.16 12.36 -1.68
CA GLY A 117 7.02 12.10 -2.82
C GLY A 117 6.64 10.86 -3.60
N LEU A 118 7.41 10.61 -4.63
CA LEU A 118 7.24 9.47 -5.50
C LEU A 118 8.62 8.90 -5.86
N LEU A 119 8.78 7.61 -5.70
CA LEU A 119 9.96 6.89 -6.16
C LEU A 119 9.61 6.15 -7.44
N GLN A 120 10.18 6.59 -8.56
CA GLN A 120 10.01 5.89 -9.83
C GLN A 120 10.94 4.67 -9.89
N ALA A 121 10.37 3.52 -10.22
CA ALA A 121 11.10 2.27 -10.29
C ALA A 121 10.59 1.43 -11.46
N ILE A 122 11.46 0.56 -11.95
CA ILE A 122 11.13 -0.42 -12.99
C ILE A 122 11.59 -1.77 -12.47
N ASP A 123 10.69 -2.74 -12.51
CA ASP A 123 10.96 -4.12 -12.08
C ASP A 123 10.55 -5.07 -13.21
N GLY A 124 11.53 -5.77 -13.76
CA GLY A 124 11.28 -6.72 -14.83
C GLY A 124 10.65 -6.12 -16.09
N GLY A 125 10.95 -4.84 -16.42
CA GLY A 125 10.37 -4.11 -17.53
C GLY A 125 9.01 -3.49 -17.21
N GLU A 126 8.47 -3.69 -16.02
CA GLU A 126 7.20 -3.12 -15.59
C GLU A 126 7.41 -1.88 -14.73
N ALA A 127 6.55 -0.87 -14.90
CA ALA A 127 6.54 0.28 -14.00
C ALA A 127 6.08 -0.17 -12.60
N ASP A 128 6.89 0.12 -11.60
CA ASP A 128 6.67 -0.27 -10.21
C ASP A 128 6.95 0.93 -9.31
N ASP A 129 6.26 2.03 -9.59
CA ASP A 129 6.44 3.26 -8.85
C ASP A 129 5.88 3.14 -7.45
N LYS A 130 6.55 3.79 -6.50
CA LYS A 130 6.17 3.76 -5.08
C LYS A 130 5.88 5.17 -4.59
N VAL A 131 4.74 5.33 -3.96
CA VAL A 131 4.38 6.60 -3.30
C VAL A 131 5.08 6.63 -1.95
N ILE A 132 5.69 7.77 -1.63
CA ILE A 132 6.32 8.01 -0.33
C ILE A 132 5.41 8.94 0.46
N ALA A 133 5.06 8.53 1.67
CA ALA A 133 4.15 9.28 2.52
C ALA A 133 4.57 9.23 3.98
N VAL A 134 3.99 10.14 4.77
CA VAL A 134 4.13 10.16 6.22
C VAL A 134 2.77 9.88 6.84
N LEU A 135 2.75 9.26 8.02
CA LEU A 135 1.53 9.09 8.80
C LEU A 135 0.93 10.47 9.09
N GLU A 136 -0.31 10.69 8.70
CA GLU A 136 -0.89 12.04 8.69
C GLU A 136 -0.88 12.72 10.06
N ASN A 137 -1.22 12.01 11.10
CA ASN A 137 -1.29 12.58 12.46
C ASN A 137 -0.03 12.33 13.27
N ASP A 138 1.09 12.04 12.61
CA ASP A 138 2.36 11.85 13.29
C ASP A 138 2.90 13.21 13.77
N PRO A 139 3.08 13.42 15.09
CA PRO A 139 3.53 14.73 15.60
C PRO A 139 4.93 15.10 15.15
N PHE A 140 5.76 14.13 14.81
CA PHE A 140 7.13 14.38 14.33
C PHE A 140 7.16 14.81 12.86
N TRP A 141 6.33 14.19 12.02
CA TRP A 141 6.36 14.35 10.56
C TRP A 141 5.27 15.29 10.01
N ARG A 142 4.35 15.75 10.85
CA ARG A 142 3.15 16.48 10.39
C ARG A 142 3.45 17.77 9.63
N ASP A 143 4.61 18.37 9.84
CA ASP A 143 5.02 19.62 9.18
C ASP A 143 5.92 19.39 7.96
N THR A 144 6.04 18.16 7.54
CA THR A 144 6.84 17.78 6.37
C THR A 144 6.16 18.16 5.07
#